data_1abceb1347c37b8bde1871c5afd5ade7
#
_entry.id   1abceb1347c37b8bde1871c5afd5ade7
#
_cell.length_a   1.000
_cell.length_b   1.000
_cell.length_c   1.000
_cell.angle_alpha   90.00
_cell.angle_beta   90.00
_cell.angle_gamma   90.00
#
_symmetry.space_group_name_H-M   'P 1'
#
loop_
_entity.id
_entity.type
_entity.pdbx_description
1 polymer ?
#
loop_
_entity_poly.entity_id
_entity_poly.type
_entity_poly.pdbx_seq_one_letter_code
_entity_poly.pdbx_strand_id
1 'polypeptide(L)'
;SDVCSSDLANATLVGCVTVEAASSIWYGAVLRGDESSIHVGAGSNIQDNAVLHCDADCPTVIGRDVTVGHGAILHSCTVEDTCLIGMGAILLNGCTIGAGSLVAAGALVTQGAVIPPGSLVVGSPARVVRSLRPEEAAELLQSAKTYRTLSAELLPTAEASETGGSV
;
A
#
# COMPACT_ATOMS: atom_id res chain seq x y z
N SER A 1 -11.71 8.06 -13.36
CA SER A 1 -10.74 7.82 -12.29
C SER A 1 -10.32 9.18 -11.75
N ASP A 2 -10.80 9.49 -10.53
CA ASP A 2 -10.40 10.72 -9.86
C ASP A 2 -9.02 10.50 -9.24
N VAL A 3 -7.99 10.69 -10.04
CA VAL A 3 -6.60 10.55 -9.60
C VAL A 3 -6.18 11.89 -8.99
N CYS A 4 -6.35 12.03 -7.69
CA CYS A 4 -5.73 13.07 -6.87
C CYS A 4 -4.49 12.52 -6.18
N SER A 5 -3.62 11.84 -6.93
CA SER A 5 -2.46 11.14 -6.40
C SER A 5 -1.22 11.46 -7.19
N SER A 6 -0.11 11.37 -6.54
CA SER A 6 1.21 11.52 -7.13
C SER A 6 1.68 10.16 -7.67
N ASP A 7 1.45 9.89 -8.94
CA ASP A 7 1.93 8.68 -9.60
C ASP A 7 3.27 8.95 -10.27
N LEU A 8 4.27 8.11 -10.00
CA LEU A 8 5.55 8.20 -10.69
C LEU A 8 5.46 7.63 -12.11
N ALA A 9 6.27 8.17 -13.00
CA ALA A 9 6.13 8.08 -14.47
C ALA A 9 5.99 6.66 -15.07
N ASN A 10 6.31 5.60 -14.33
CA ASN A 10 6.19 4.21 -14.77
C ASN A 10 5.33 3.33 -13.84
N ALA A 11 4.56 3.93 -12.95
CA ALA A 11 3.51 3.21 -12.23
C ALA A 11 2.38 2.84 -13.21
N THR A 12 1.77 1.68 -12.99
CA THR A 12 0.70 1.18 -13.88
C THR A 12 -0.58 0.98 -13.08
N LEU A 13 -1.62 1.76 -13.41
CA LEU A 13 -2.94 1.67 -12.80
C LEU A 13 -3.94 1.24 -13.89
N VAL A 14 -4.65 0.13 -13.67
CA VAL A 14 -5.61 -0.45 -14.64
C VAL A 14 -6.91 -0.82 -13.94
N GLY A 15 -8.04 -0.53 -14.59
CA GLY A 15 -9.36 -0.93 -14.10
C GLY A 15 -9.92 0.01 -13.03
N CYS A 16 -10.64 -0.56 -12.08
CA CYS A 16 -11.28 0.18 -10.99
C CYS A 16 -10.29 0.42 -9.85
N VAL A 17 -9.50 1.48 -9.96
CA VAL A 17 -8.51 1.88 -8.95
C VAL A 17 -8.86 3.27 -8.43
N THR A 18 -8.98 3.40 -7.11
CA THR A 18 -9.18 4.67 -6.41
C THR A 18 -7.99 4.93 -5.50
N VAL A 19 -7.36 6.11 -5.65
CA VAL A 19 -6.25 6.55 -4.82
C VAL A 19 -6.62 7.88 -4.18
N GLU A 20 -6.69 7.93 -2.85
CA GLU A 20 -7.08 9.12 -2.10
C GLU A 20 -5.94 10.15 -1.99
N ALA A 21 -6.30 11.34 -1.53
CA ALA A 21 -5.40 12.49 -1.41
C ALA A 21 -4.14 12.20 -0.59
N ALA A 22 -3.03 12.82 -0.94
CA ALA A 22 -1.72 12.69 -0.30
C ALA A 22 -1.14 11.27 -0.29
N SER A 23 -1.70 10.37 -1.10
CA SER A 23 -1.11 9.04 -1.34
C SER A 23 -0.10 9.10 -2.48
N SER A 24 0.81 8.13 -2.56
CA SER A 24 1.83 8.06 -3.60
C SER A 24 2.04 6.64 -4.11
N ILE A 25 2.12 6.51 -5.45
CA ILE A 25 2.37 5.24 -6.14
C ILE A 25 3.74 5.34 -6.80
N TRP A 26 4.67 4.50 -6.38
CA TRP A 26 6.09 4.60 -6.71
C TRP A 26 6.48 3.80 -7.95
N TYR A 27 7.75 3.92 -8.34
CA TYR A 27 8.28 3.38 -9.61
C TYR A 27 7.99 1.90 -9.80
N GLY A 28 7.45 1.55 -10.96
CA GLY A 28 7.17 0.16 -11.33
C GLY A 28 6.09 -0.53 -10.51
N ALA A 29 5.41 0.18 -9.61
CA ALA A 29 4.26 -0.39 -8.91
C ALA A 29 3.10 -0.64 -9.88
N VAL A 30 2.38 -1.75 -9.70
CA VAL A 30 1.24 -2.15 -10.54
C VAL A 30 0.01 -2.34 -9.68
N LEU A 31 -1.05 -1.57 -9.97
CA LEU A 31 -2.36 -1.67 -9.35
C LEU A 31 -3.36 -2.07 -10.43
N ARG A 32 -3.79 -3.34 -10.45
CA ARG A 32 -4.67 -3.88 -11.48
C ARG A 32 -6.01 -4.32 -10.88
N GLY A 33 -7.01 -3.41 -10.96
CA GLY A 33 -8.39 -3.61 -10.49
C GLY A 33 -9.34 -3.96 -11.63
N ASP A 34 -9.01 -4.96 -12.43
CA ASP A 34 -9.77 -5.38 -13.62
C ASP A 34 -10.88 -6.37 -13.31
N GLU A 35 -10.76 -7.16 -12.26
CA GLU A 35 -11.78 -8.14 -11.84
C GLU A 35 -12.68 -7.61 -10.71
N SER A 36 -12.18 -6.69 -9.87
CA SER A 36 -12.91 -6.02 -8.81
C SER A 36 -12.36 -4.60 -8.64
N SER A 37 -12.16 -4.12 -7.41
CA SER A 37 -11.63 -2.79 -7.15
C SER A 37 -10.40 -2.81 -6.25
N ILE A 38 -9.57 -1.79 -6.43
CA ILE A 38 -8.47 -1.46 -5.51
C ILE A 38 -8.74 -0.08 -4.94
N HIS A 39 -8.67 0.04 -3.62
CA HIS A 39 -8.78 1.30 -2.91
C HIS A 39 -7.52 1.55 -2.09
N VAL A 40 -6.92 2.73 -2.26
CA VAL A 40 -5.76 3.20 -1.50
C VAL A 40 -6.17 4.44 -0.72
N GLY A 41 -6.24 4.32 0.60
CA GLY A 41 -6.66 5.37 1.53
C GLY A 41 -5.62 6.49 1.67
N ALA A 42 -6.10 7.64 2.10
CA ALA A 42 -5.34 8.89 2.16
C ALA A 42 -3.99 8.76 2.91
N GLY A 43 -2.97 9.38 2.39
CA GLY A 43 -1.63 9.42 2.99
C GLY A 43 -0.83 8.13 2.91
N SER A 44 -1.36 7.10 2.23
CA SER A 44 -0.68 5.81 2.06
C SER A 44 0.33 5.84 0.92
N ASN A 45 1.32 4.96 0.97
CA ASN A 45 2.31 4.84 -0.10
C ASN A 45 2.46 3.39 -0.56
N ILE A 46 2.47 3.21 -1.89
CA ILE A 46 2.71 1.92 -2.55
C ILE A 46 4.07 2.02 -3.19
N GLN A 47 5.06 1.37 -2.60
CA GLN A 47 6.46 1.53 -2.97
C GLN A 47 6.84 0.78 -4.24
N ASP A 48 8.08 0.99 -4.67
CA ASP A 48 8.61 0.52 -5.96
C ASP A 48 8.38 -0.98 -6.17
N ASN A 49 7.91 -1.33 -7.36
CA ASN A 49 7.64 -2.70 -7.80
C ASN A 49 6.64 -3.48 -6.93
N ALA A 50 5.88 -2.84 -6.06
CA ALA A 50 4.77 -3.50 -5.38
C ALA A 50 3.64 -3.82 -6.37
N VAL A 51 2.95 -4.94 -6.14
CA VAL A 51 1.85 -5.40 -6.99
C VAL A 51 0.58 -5.56 -6.16
N LEU A 52 -0.46 -4.84 -6.55
CA LEU A 52 -1.81 -4.97 -5.99
C LEU A 52 -2.75 -5.51 -7.07
N HIS A 53 -3.45 -6.59 -6.74
CA HIS A 53 -4.46 -7.18 -7.60
C HIS A 53 -5.66 -7.63 -6.78
N CYS A 54 -6.73 -8.04 -7.44
CA CYS A 54 -7.95 -8.53 -6.80
C CYS A 54 -8.63 -9.57 -7.69
N ASP A 55 -9.30 -10.53 -7.07
CA ASP A 55 -10.21 -11.46 -7.73
C ASP A 55 -11.63 -10.87 -7.82
N ALA A 56 -12.49 -11.49 -8.61
CA ALA A 56 -13.90 -11.13 -8.71
C ALA A 56 -14.58 -11.15 -7.32
N ASP A 57 -15.35 -10.12 -7.04
CA ASP A 57 -16.07 -9.92 -5.77
C ASP A 57 -15.20 -9.87 -4.49
N CYS A 58 -13.88 -9.74 -4.64
CA CYS A 58 -12.93 -9.69 -3.53
C CYS A 58 -11.93 -8.54 -3.72
N PRO A 59 -12.28 -7.31 -3.33
CA PRO A 59 -11.44 -6.14 -3.54
C PRO A 59 -10.16 -6.17 -2.71
N THR A 60 -9.17 -5.38 -3.13
CA THR A 60 -8.01 -5.04 -2.31
C THR A 60 -8.22 -3.65 -1.70
N VAL A 61 -8.22 -3.57 -0.38
CA VAL A 61 -8.48 -2.33 0.37
C VAL A 61 -7.29 -1.99 1.25
N ILE A 62 -6.71 -0.83 0.99
CA ILE A 62 -5.63 -0.27 1.79
C ILE A 62 -6.18 0.94 2.55
N GLY A 63 -6.05 0.95 3.86
CA GLY A 63 -6.47 2.02 4.75
C GLY A 63 -5.63 3.28 4.61
N ARG A 64 -5.75 4.16 5.58
CA ARG A 64 -5.05 5.47 5.64
C ARG A 64 -3.68 5.32 6.28
N ASP A 65 -2.74 6.16 5.85
CA ASP A 65 -1.37 6.19 6.40
C ASP A 65 -0.67 4.81 6.41
N VAL A 66 -0.96 3.99 5.41
CA VAL A 66 -0.35 2.66 5.24
C VAL A 66 0.90 2.77 4.38
N THR A 67 1.96 2.07 4.80
CA THR A 67 3.16 1.88 4.00
C THR A 67 3.17 0.46 3.42
N VAL A 68 3.17 0.34 2.09
CA VAL A 68 3.38 -0.92 1.37
C VAL A 68 4.78 -0.93 0.82
N GLY A 69 5.64 -1.76 1.37
CA GLY A 69 7.08 -1.84 1.08
C GLY A 69 7.40 -2.36 -0.33
N HIS A 70 8.62 -2.05 -0.78
CA HIS A 70 9.12 -2.41 -2.10
C HIS A 70 8.89 -3.89 -2.43
N GLY A 71 8.37 -4.18 -3.61
CA GLY A 71 8.16 -5.54 -4.11
C GLY A 71 7.14 -6.38 -3.33
N ALA A 72 6.34 -5.79 -2.45
CA ALA A 72 5.26 -6.51 -1.77
C ALA A 72 4.15 -6.89 -2.76
N ILE A 73 3.48 -8.01 -2.50
CA ILE A 73 2.36 -8.50 -3.31
C ILE A 73 1.11 -8.59 -2.44
N LEU A 74 0.09 -7.83 -2.79
CA LEU A 74 -1.17 -7.77 -2.08
C LEU A 74 -2.30 -8.21 -3.00
N HIS A 75 -2.99 -9.29 -2.63
CA HIS A 75 -4.01 -9.89 -3.47
C HIS A 75 -5.31 -10.10 -2.68
N SER A 76 -6.38 -9.41 -3.09
CA SER A 76 -7.73 -9.55 -2.50
C SER A 76 -7.73 -9.49 -0.97
N CYS A 77 -7.08 -8.49 -0.39
CA CYS A 77 -6.87 -8.39 1.06
C CYS A 77 -7.28 -7.02 1.60
N THR A 78 -7.48 -6.94 2.91
CA THR A 78 -7.73 -5.68 3.62
C THR A 78 -6.57 -5.37 4.54
N VAL A 79 -6.00 -4.18 4.39
CA VAL A 79 -5.00 -3.62 5.30
C VAL A 79 -5.61 -2.39 5.94
N GLU A 80 -5.84 -2.44 7.25
CA GLU A 80 -6.41 -1.32 8.00
C GLU A 80 -5.39 -0.19 8.19
N ASP A 81 -5.84 0.91 8.81
CA ASP A 81 -5.09 2.16 8.94
C ASP A 81 -3.74 1.97 9.66
N THR A 82 -2.77 2.79 9.26
CA THR A 82 -1.45 2.92 9.92
C THR A 82 -0.67 1.61 10.02
N CYS A 83 -0.82 0.73 9.04
CA CYS A 83 -0.04 -0.50 8.93
C CYS A 83 1.25 -0.29 8.14
N LEU A 84 2.24 -1.15 8.38
CA LEU A 84 3.40 -1.29 7.52
C LEU A 84 3.48 -2.72 7.00
N ILE A 85 3.45 -2.86 5.69
CA ILE A 85 3.68 -4.13 4.99
C ILE A 85 5.13 -4.11 4.50
N GLY A 86 5.94 -4.99 5.04
CA GLY A 86 7.38 -5.03 4.77
C GLY A 86 7.72 -5.42 3.34
N MET A 87 8.94 -5.09 2.92
CA MET A 87 9.46 -5.38 1.58
C MET A 87 9.31 -6.86 1.22
N GLY A 88 8.79 -7.14 0.03
CA GLY A 88 8.61 -8.50 -0.48
C GLY A 88 7.62 -9.36 0.31
N ALA A 89 6.83 -8.80 1.21
CA ALA A 89 5.76 -9.53 1.88
C ALA A 89 4.64 -9.91 0.90
N ILE A 90 3.98 -11.02 1.15
CA ILE A 90 2.87 -11.52 0.33
C ILE A 90 1.63 -11.66 1.20
N LEU A 91 0.54 -10.99 0.79
CA LEU A 91 -0.76 -11.07 1.44
C LEU A 91 -1.75 -11.74 0.49
N LEU A 92 -2.36 -12.85 0.93
CA LEU A 92 -3.26 -13.65 0.12
C LEU A 92 -4.74 -13.34 0.41
N ASN A 93 -5.59 -13.83 -0.49
CA ASN A 93 -7.03 -13.55 -0.56
C ASN A 93 -7.76 -13.61 0.78
N GLY A 94 -8.58 -12.60 1.04
CA GLY A 94 -9.44 -12.52 2.21
C GLY A 94 -8.72 -12.34 3.54
N CYS A 95 -7.39 -12.15 3.53
CA CYS A 95 -6.72 -11.83 4.79
C CYS A 95 -6.99 -10.37 5.19
N THR A 96 -6.99 -10.14 6.50
CA THR A 96 -7.16 -8.81 7.11
C THR A 96 -6.00 -8.51 8.04
N ILE A 97 -5.36 -7.37 7.83
CA ILE A 97 -4.32 -6.86 8.72
C ILE A 97 -4.92 -5.75 9.57
N GLY A 98 -5.09 -6.00 10.86
CA GLY A 98 -5.67 -5.05 11.81
C GLY A 98 -4.79 -3.81 12.00
N ALA A 99 -5.43 -2.68 12.26
CA ALA A 99 -4.82 -1.35 12.32
C ALA A 99 -3.56 -1.29 13.18
N GLY A 100 -2.59 -0.49 12.76
CA GLY A 100 -1.34 -0.29 13.50
C GLY A 100 -0.47 -1.54 13.59
N SER A 101 -0.57 -2.46 12.65
CA SER A 101 0.23 -3.69 12.63
C SER A 101 1.43 -3.58 11.69
N LEU A 102 2.47 -4.34 11.98
CA LEU A 102 3.67 -4.49 11.16
C LEU A 102 3.77 -5.93 10.65
N VAL A 103 3.70 -6.09 9.34
CA VAL A 103 4.04 -7.33 8.64
C VAL A 103 5.49 -7.25 8.20
N ALA A 104 6.33 -8.13 8.71
CA ALA A 104 7.77 -8.10 8.44
C ALA A 104 8.10 -8.40 6.96
N ALA A 105 9.28 -7.96 6.54
CA ALA A 105 9.78 -8.22 5.18
C ALA A 105 9.79 -9.72 4.86
N GLY A 106 9.34 -10.08 3.65
CA GLY A 106 9.28 -11.47 3.17
C GLY A 106 8.26 -12.37 3.88
N ALA A 107 7.40 -11.83 4.73
CA ALA A 107 6.35 -12.62 5.38
C ALA A 107 5.26 -13.05 4.38
N LEU A 108 4.72 -14.26 4.55
CA LEU A 108 3.60 -14.79 3.77
C LEU A 108 2.36 -14.90 4.65
N VAL A 109 1.44 -13.95 4.53
CA VAL A 109 0.13 -13.99 5.21
C VAL A 109 -0.82 -14.85 4.38
N THR A 110 -1.26 -15.93 4.96
CA THR A 110 -2.09 -16.93 4.27
C THR A 110 -3.52 -16.46 4.07
N GLN A 111 -4.20 -17.09 3.12
CA GLN A 111 -5.60 -16.83 2.79
C GLN A 111 -6.50 -16.86 4.02
N GLY A 112 -7.38 -15.86 4.12
CA GLY A 112 -8.37 -15.74 5.20
C GLY A 112 -7.80 -15.48 6.59
N ALA A 113 -6.49 -15.24 6.72
CA ALA A 113 -5.90 -14.92 8.02
C ALA A 113 -6.42 -13.57 8.54
N VAL A 114 -6.76 -13.51 9.82
CA VAL A 114 -7.15 -12.28 10.50
C VAL A 114 -6.09 -11.92 11.52
N ILE A 115 -5.38 -10.83 11.27
CA ILE A 115 -4.33 -10.32 12.15
C ILE A 115 -4.94 -9.27 13.09
N PRO A 116 -4.86 -9.45 14.42
CA PRO A 116 -5.34 -8.46 15.37
C PRO A 116 -4.60 -7.11 15.24
N PRO A 117 -5.25 -5.98 15.58
CA PRO A 117 -4.59 -4.67 15.60
C PRO A 117 -3.32 -4.65 16.45
N GLY A 118 -2.35 -3.82 16.08
CA GLY A 118 -1.11 -3.60 16.83
C GLY A 118 -0.17 -4.80 16.88
N SER A 119 -0.24 -5.70 15.90
CA SER A 119 0.52 -6.95 15.88
C SER A 119 1.85 -6.82 15.13
N LEU A 120 2.89 -7.51 15.63
CA LEU A 120 4.07 -7.86 14.86
C LEU A 120 3.88 -9.24 14.24
N VAL A 121 3.95 -9.30 12.90
CA VAL A 121 3.69 -10.51 12.10
C VAL A 121 4.96 -10.88 11.34
N VAL A 122 5.45 -12.09 11.49
CA VAL A 122 6.69 -12.55 10.85
C VAL A 122 6.56 -13.97 10.29
N GLY A 123 7.36 -14.28 9.29
CA GLY A 123 7.58 -15.65 8.81
C GLY A 123 6.78 -16.04 7.57
N SER A 124 7.03 -17.26 7.10
CA SER A 124 6.37 -17.89 5.96
C SER A 124 6.15 -19.39 6.27
N PRO A 125 4.90 -19.77 6.63
CA PRO A 125 3.71 -18.94 6.80
C PRO A 125 3.83 -17.97 7.99
N ALA A 126 3.25 -16.79 7.84
CA ALA A 126 3.34 -15.72 8.83
C ALA A 126 2.54 -16.02 10.11
N ARG A 127 3.05 -15.55 11.24
CA ARG A 127 2.41 -15.66 12.55
C ARG A 127 2.55 -14.36 13.33
N VAL A 128 1.55 -14.05 14.14
CA VAL A 128 1.65 -13.00 15.15
C VAL A 128 2.62 -13.49 16.23
N VAL A 129 3.68 -12.74 16.46
CA VAL A 129 4.69 -13.10 17.48
C VAL A 129 4.53 -12.33 18.78
N ARG A 130 4.00 -11.11 18.70
CA ARG A 130 3.69 -10.25 19.85
C ARG A 130 2.93 -9.00 19.41
N SER A 131 2.48 -8.22 20.37
CA SER A 131 2.06 -6.83 20.10
C SER A 131 3.27 -5.94 19.80
N LEU A 132 3.06 -4.87 19.04
CA LEU A 132 4.07 -3.83 18.83
C LEU A 132 4.34 -3.08 20.14
N ARG A 133 5.57 -2.64 20.29
CA ARG A 133 5.95 -1.70 21.33
C ARG A 133 5.54 -0.28 20.91
N PRO A 134 5.33 0.65 21.88
CA PRO A 134 4.91 2.01 21.56
C PRO A 134 5.83 2.74 20.56
N GLU A 135 7.14 2.56 20.66
CA GLU A 135 8.13 3.13 19.75
C GLU A 135 8.00 2.57 18.33
N GLU A 136 7.75 1.26 18.19
CA GLU A 136 7.52 0.62 16.89
C GLU A 136 6.22 1.15 16.25
N ALA A 137 5.15 1.28 17.03
CA ALA A 137 3.88 1.85 16.55
C ALA A 137 4.05 3.31 16.07
N ALA A 138 4.86 4.11 16.75
CA ALA A 138 5.17 5.48 16.33
C ALA A 138 5.95 5.51 15.00
N GLU A 139 6.85 4.56 14.77
CA GLU A 139 7.63 4.43 13.54
C GLU A 139 6.75 4.14 12.32
N LEU A 140 5.63 3.41 12.47
CA LEU A 140 4.71 3.16 11.37
C LEU A 140 4.14 4.47 10.80
N LEU A 141 3.64 5.33 11.67
CA LEU A 141 3.11 6.63 11.27
C LEU A 141 4.21 7.54 10.71
N GLN A 142 5.41 7.49 11.28
CA GLN A 142 6.55 8.27 10.77
C GLN A 142 6.96 7.81 9.37
N SER A 143 6.91 6.52 9.06
CA SER A 143 7.16 6.00 7.73
C SER A 143 6.20 6.61 6.70
N ALA A 144 4.89 6.58 6.95
CA ALA A 144 3.90 7.18 6.06
C ALA A 144 4.14 8.69 5.86
N LYS A 145 4.47 9.42 6.95
CA LYS A 145 4.80 10.86 6.87
C LYS A 145 6.03 11.13 6.01
N THR A 146 7.08 10.32 6.15
CA THR A 146 8.30 10.45 5.36
C THR A 146 8.00 10.32 3.87
N TYR A 147 7.22 9.31 3.48
CA TYR A 147 6.85 9.12 2.07
C TYR A 147 5.96 10.23 1.52
N ARG A 148 5.07 10.83 2.33
CA ARG A 148 4.34 12.04 1.92
C ARG A 148 5.26 13.22 1.62
N THR A 149 6.27 13.43 2.43
CA THR A 149 7.27 14.50 2.20
C THR A 149 8.06 14.22 0.94
N LEU A 150 8.60 13.00 0.79
CA LEU A 150 9.36 12.60 -0.39
C LEU A 150 8.54 12.71 -1.68
N SER A 151 7.30 12.29 -1.66
CA SER A 151 6.43 12.38 -2.83
C SER A 151 6.16 13.83 -3.22
N ALA A 152 5.93 14.73 -2.26
CA ALA A 152 5.75 16.15 -2.53
C ALA A 152 6.99 16.83 -3.12
N GLU A 153 8.20 16.34 -2.81
CA GLU A 153 9.46 16.88 -3.33
C GLU A 153 9.82 16.31 -4.71
N LEU A 154 9.51 15.05 -4.96
CA LEU A 154 9.99 14.33 -6.15
C LEU A 154 8.97 14.25 -7.29
N LEU A 155 7.68 14.41 -6.96
CA LEU A 155 6.62 14.25 -7.96
C LEU A 155 6.27 15.61 -8.56
N PRO A 156 6.20 15.72 -9.90
CA PRO A 156 5.71 16.92 -10.54
C PRO A 156 4.26 17.13 -10.11
N THR A 157 3.95 18.33 -9.62
CA THR A 157 2.57 18.74 -9.41
C THR A 157 1.84 18.73 -10.76
N ALA A 158 0.56 18.37 -10.78
CA ALA A 158 -0.26 18.25 -12.01
C ALA A 158 -0.22 19.50 -12.92
N GLU A 159 0.22 20.64 -12.41
CA GLU A 159 0.36 21.90 -13.17
C GLU A 159 1.62 21.95 -14.08
N ALA A 160 2.58 21.07 -13.92
CA ALA A 160 3.82 21.08 -14.71
C ALA A 160 3.71 20.37 -16.06
N SER A 161 2.62 19.66 -16.33
CA SER A 161 2.45 18.88 -17.57
C SER A 161 1.81 19.64 -18.74
N GLU A 162 1.35 20.89 -18.55
CA GLU A 162 0.68 21.67 -19.61
C GLU A 162 1.59 22.62 -20.41
N THR A 163 2.88 22.74 -20.11
CA THR A 163 3.79 23.67 -20.81
C THR A 163 4.89 22.95 -21.57
N GLY A 164 4.55 22.06 -22.51
CA GLY A 164 5.57 21.40 -23.32
C GLY A 164 5.02 20.78 -24.60
N GLY A 165 4.51 21.61 -25.52
CA GLY A 165 4.02 21.08 -26.77
C GLY A 165 3.65 22.13 -27.82
N SER A 166 4.60 22.92 -28.23
CA SER A 166 4.50 23.66 -29.51
C SER A 166 5.90 23.75 -30.12
N VAL A 167 6.20 22.84 -30.98
CA VAL A 167 6.96 23.06 -32.24
C VAL A 167 6.55 21.95 -33.21
#